data_0a794b4eb806f8d1c92fae73d2d0b4ff
#
_entry.id   0a794b4eb806f8d1c92fae73d2d0b4ff
#
_cell.length_a   1.000
_cell.length_b   1.000
_cell.length_c   1.000
_cell.angle_alpha   90.00
_cell.angle_beta   90.00
_cell.angle_gamma   90.00
#
_symmetry.space_group_name_H-M   'P 1'
#
loop_
_entity.id
_entity.type
_entity.pdbx_description
1 polymer ?
#
loop_
_entity_poly.entity_id
_entity_poly.type
_entity_poly.pdbx_seq_one_letter_code
_entity_poly.pdbx_strand_id
1 'polypeptide(L)'
;MTLTARQLMDCWGVPEGPALDPELSLGPVCTDSRQLQPGDFFVPLVGERFDGHHFLEQLPQLGGQAAVVGKAWDQALPPDLTHWRVDDTLLAYQQLALLHRRSLATPLVAVTGSAGKTTTRELIRAALASLGPVQASEGNNNNDVGVPLTVLKADADHSALVIEMGMRGPGEIERLSRCTEPDVAVITNIGTAHIGRLGSREAIAHAKCEITAGLLPTGTVVIPSGDHLLETALAAVWSGRVVRVRLDDDPEADADLIGAIEGNQLVINGDRLPLQLEGRHNARNLLLAVAVADQLTVSRQALQQMQVLVPGGRNRRIQQAGLTLLDETYNASPEAVLAALDLLAEQPGRRFAVLGTMLELGDQSLALHREVAARAVQHGLDGLVVVDAGAEGEAMAEVAASLARFARVDTPEAAAAPLASWLTQGDVLLLKASRGVALERLIPLLPQL
;
A
#
# COMPACT_ATOMS: atom_id res chain seq x y z
N MET A 1 -21.97 -12.59 -2.69
CA MET A 1 -21.13 -12.92 -3.90
C MET A 1 -22.07 -13.40 -5.00
N THR A 2 -21.76 -13.12 -6.27
CA THR A 2 -22.64 -13.43 -7.43
C THR A 2 -22.21 -14.69 -8.19
N LEU A 3 -21.24 -15.45 -7.66
CA LEU A 3 -20.73 -16.67 -8.30
C LEU A 3 -21.69 -17.84 -8.07
N THR A 4 -21.83 -18.69 -9.11
CA THR A 4 -22.60 -19.94 -9.05
C THR A 4 -21.70 -21.17 -9.06
N ALA A 5 -22.20 -22.30 -8.60
CA ALA A 5 -21.50 -23.57 -8.66
C ALA A 5 -21.15 -23.96 -10.11
N ARG A 6 -21.96 -23.59 -11.10
CA ARG A 6 -21.70 -23.79 -12.53
C ARG A 6 -20.38 -23.14 -12.97
N GLN A 7 -20.12 -21.91 -12.57
CA GLN A 7 -18.88 -21.22 -12.93
C GLN A 7 -17.65 -21.92 -12.35
N LEU A 8 -17.74 -22.51 -11.16
CA LEU A 8 -16.66 -23.33 -10.61
C LEU A 8 -16.52 -24.67 -11.32
N MET A 9 -17.63 -25.30 -11.70
CA MET A 9 -17.62 -26.52 -12.50
C MET A 9 -16.96 -26.29 -13.89
N ASP A 10 -17.20 -25.14 -14.48
CA ASP A 10 -16.55 -24.75 -15.75
C ASP A 10 -15.03 -24.54 -15.58
N CYS A 11 -14.59 -24.07 -14.41
CA CYS A 11 -13.17 -23.85 -14.11
C CYS A 11 -12.43 -25.08 -13.63
N TRP A 12 -13.03 -25.87 -12.73
CA TRP A 12 -12.36 -26.94 -11.99
C TRP A 12 -12.98 -28.32 -12.18
N GLY A 13 -14.03 -28.44 -12.99
CA GLY A 13 -14.77 -29.69 -13.20
C GLY A 13 -15.84 -29.94 -12.13
N VAL A 14 -16.43 -31.12 -12.20
CA VAL A 14 -17.49 -31.54 -11.25
C VAL A 14 -16.88 -31.74 -9.86
N PRO A 15 -17.51 -31.21 -8.78
CA PRO A 15 -17.02 -31.42 -7.43
C PRO A 15 -17.19 -32.88 -6.98
N GLU A 16 -16.38 -33.30 -6.03
CA GLU A 16 -16.51 -34.55 -5.30
C GLU A 16 -17.44 -34.37 -4.09
N GLY A 17 -18.02 -35.47 -3.58
CA GLY A 17 -18.92 -35.50 -2.44
C GLY A 17 -20.40 -35.37 -2.84
N PRO A 18 -21.27 -34.80 -1.97
CA PRO A 18 -22.69 -34.59 -2.26
C PRO A 18 -22.92 -33.76 -3.52
N ALA A 19 -23.91 -34.09 -4.30
CA ALA A 19 -24.26 -33.37 -5.52
C ALA A 19 -24.67 -31.93 -5.17
N LEU A 20 -24.15 -30.96 -5.92
CA LEU A 20 -24.45 -29.56 -5.80
C LEU A 20 -25.26 -29.09 -7.02
N ASP A 21 -26.33 -28.31 -6.78
CA ASP A 21 -27.06 -27.69 -7.87
C ASP A 21 -26.15 -26.69 -8.60
N PRO A 22 -25.94 -26.83 -9.94
CA PRO A 22 -25.11 -25.90 -10.69
C PRO A 22 -25.57 -24.43 -10.59
N GLU A 23 -26.87 -24.19 -10.41
CA GLU A 23 -27.39 -22.83 -10.28
C GLU A 23 -27.33 -22.28 -8.84
N LEU A 24 -26.84 -23.08 -7.90
CA LEU A 24 -26.67 -22.61 -6.51
C LEU A 24 -25.66 -21.46 -6.47
N SER A 25 -26.09 -20.35 -5.88
CA SER A 25 -25.20 -19.24 -5.56
C SER A 25 -24.24 -19.62 -4.45
N LEU A 26 -22.97 -19.34 -4.66
CA LEU A 26 -21.95 -19.55 -3.64
C LEU A 26 -22.04 -18.48 -2.56
N GLY A 27 -21.88 -18.92 -1.32
CA GLY A 27 -21.72 -18.03 -0.18
C GLY A 27 -20.42 -17.23 -0.20
N PRO A 28 -20.21 -16.35 0.77
CA PRO A 28 -18.95 -15.63 0.93
C PRO A 28 -17.75 -16.58 0.98
N VAL A 29 -16.62 -16.17 0.41
CA VAL A 29 -15.38 -16.95 0.48
C VAL A 29 -14.71 -16.70 1.82
N CYS A 30 -14.48 -17.74 2.59
CA CYS A 30 -13.80 -17.72 3.88
C CYS A 30 -12.47 -18.47 3.79
N THR A 31 -11.38 -17.86 4.27
CA THR A 31 -10.04 -18.46 4.36
C THR A 31 -9.58 -18.67 5.80
N ASP A 32 -10.36 -18.19 6.79
CA ASP A 32 -10.08 -18.33 8.22
C ASP A 32 -11.22 -19.11 8.90
N SER A 33 -10.96 -20.36 9.26
CA SER A 33 -11.95 -21.25 9.89
C SER A 33 -12.59 -20.69 11.17
N ARG A 34 -11.91 -19.76 11.85
CA ARG A 34 -12.44 -19.11 13.07
C ARG A 34 -13.54 -18.08 12.77
N GLN A 35 -13.63 -17.63 11.52
CA GLN A 35 -14.61 -16.65 11.04
C GLN A 35 -15.70 -17.28 10.17
N LEU A 36 -15.61 -18.59 9.94
CA LEU A 36 -16.54 -19.33 9.08
C LEU A 36 -17.97 -19.18 9.59
N GLN A 37 -18.86 -18.83 8.66
CA GLN A 37 -20.31 -18.77 8.91
C GLN A 37 -21.04 -19.85 8.10
N PRO A 38 -22.24 -20.27 8.54
CA PRO A 38 -23.08 -21.17 7.75
C PRO A 38 -23.32 -20.62 6.34
N GLY A 39 -23.09 -21.45 5.34
CA GLY A 39 -23.21 -21.08 3.94
C GLY A 39 -21.93 -20.56 3.28
N ASP A 40 -20.84 -20.32 4.02
CA ASP A 40 -19.57 -19.89 3.45
C ASP A 40 -18.92 -20.97 2.56
N PHE A 41 -18.22 -20.49 1.54
CA PHE A 41 -17.33 -21.30 0.70
C PHE A 41 -15.91 -21.24 1.26
N PHE A 42 -15.36 -22.39 1.66
CA PHE A 42 -14.07 -22.42 2.36
C PHE A 42 -12.89 -22.65 1.41
N VAL A 43 -11.84 -21.84 1.56
CA VAL A 43 -10.57 -21.99 0.85
C VAL A 43 -9.43 -22.16 1.86
N PRO A 44 -8.91 -23.39 2.06
CA PRO A 44 -7.78 -23.64 2.95
C PRO A 44 -6.50 -23.10 2.33
N LEU A 45 -5.96 -22.03 2.91
CA LEU A 45 -4.65 -21.50 2.50
C LEU A 45 -3.53 -22.22 3.26
N VAL A 46 -2.40 -22.40 2.59
CA VAL A 46 -1.20 -23.00 3.17
C VAL A 46 -0.15 -21.91 3.36
N GLY A 47 0.33 -21.77 4.57
CA GLY A 47 1.41 -20.85 4.94
C GLY A 47 2.62 -21.60 5.52
N GLU A 48 3.71 -20.90 5.83
CA GLU A 48 4.95 -21.49 6.36
C GLU A 48 4.77 -22.29 7.67
N ARG A 49 3.78 -21.92 8.49
CA ARG A 49 3.54 -22.52 9.83
C ARG A 49 2.13 -23.02 10.02
N PHE A 50 1.32 -23.02 8.95
CA PHE A 50 -0.11 -23.23 9.04
C PHE A 50 -0.61 -23.86 7.75
N ASP A 51 -1.51 -24.87 7.87
CA ASP A 51 -2.22 -25.46 6.76
C ASP A 51 -3.72 -25.47 7.06
N GLY A 52 -4.47 -24.70 6.26
CA GLY A 52 -5.92 -24.57 6.38
C GLY A 52 -6.69 -25.86 6.16
N HIS A 53 -6.11 -26.87 5.49
CA HIS A 53 -6.74 -28.16 5.23
C HIS A 53 -7.09 -28.91 6.52
N HIS A 54 -6.36 -28.71 7.61
CA HIS A 54 -6.66 -29.31 8.91
C HIS A 54 -8.04 -28.94 9.48
N PHE A 55 -8.71 -27.93 8.93
CA PHE A 55 -10.05 -27.50 9.36
C PHE A 55 -11.17 -28.07 8.51
N LEU A 56 -10.88 -28.80 7.43
CA LEU A 56 -11.88 -29.38 6.53
C LEU A 56 -12.81 -30.38 7.23
N GLU A 57 -12.29 -31.12 8.23
CA GLU A 57 -13.10 -32.07 9.01
C GLU A 57 -14.26 -31.41 9.75
N GLN A 58 -14.08 -30.15 10.19
CA GLN A 58 -15.09 -29.41 10.97
C GLN A 58 -16.09 -28.66 10.07
N LEU A 59 -15.80 -28.52 8.77
CA LEU A 59 -16.54 -27.66 7.87
C LEU A 59 -18.04 -28.00 7.78
N PRO A 60 -18.47 -29.28 7.63
CA PRO A 60 -19.88 -29.62 7.60
C PRO A 60 -20.62 -29.28 8.91
N GLN A 61 -19.94 -29.48 10.06
CA GLN A 61 -20.52 -29.17 11.37
C GLN A 61 -20.70 -27.67 11.59
N LEU A 62 -19.85 -26.84 10.98
CA LEU A 62 -19.94 -25.37 10.99
C LEU A 62 -20.92 -24.84 9.94
N GLY A 63 -21.51 -25.72 9.12
CA GLY A 63 -22.48 -25.35 8.10
C GLY A 63 -21.85 -24.74 6.85
N GLY A 64 -20.55 -24.96 6.60
CA GLY A 64 -19.90 -24.54 5.38
C GLY A 64 -20.55 -25.14 4.14
N GLN A 65 -20.70 -24.35 3.07
CA GLN A 65 -21.42 -24.78 1.87
C GLN A 65 -20.63 -25.80 1.03
N ALA A 66 -19.35 -25.52 0.80
CA ALA A 66 -18.41 -26.35 0.06
C ALA A 66 -16.99 -25.85 0.28
N ALA A 67 -15.99 -26.54 -0.27
CA ALA A 67 -14.59 -26.14 -0.17
C ALA A 67 -13.77 -26.41 -1.44
N VAL A 68 -12.59 -25.79 -1.56
CA VAL A 68 -11.49 -26.33 -2.38
C VAL A 68 -10.59 -27.18 -1.50
N VAL A 69 -9.91 -28.14 -2.13
CA VAL A 69 -8.93 -29.03 -1.48
C VAL A 69 -7.73 -29.17 -2.41
N GLY A 70 -6.53 -28.97 -1.89
CA GLY A 70 -5.31 -29.21 -2.64
C GLY A 70 -5.18 -30.69 -3.03
N LYS A 71 -4.82 -31.01 -4.28
CA LYS A 71 -4.59 -32.41 -4.73
C LYS A 71 -3.54 -33.13 -3.90
N ALA A 72 -2.60 -32.40 -3.31
CA ALA A 72 -1.56 -32.96 -2.44
C ALA A 72 -2.09 -33.38 -1.06
N TRP A 73 -3.31 -33.00 -0.69
CA TRP A 73 -3.92 -33.40 0.57
C TRP A 73 -4.45 -34.83 0.47
N ASP A 74 -3.85 -35.76 1.23
CA ASP A 74 -4.11 -37.21 1.18
C ASP A 74 -4.95 -37.73 2.35
N GLN A 75 -5.30 -36.87 3.31
CA GLN A 75 -6.16 -37.29 4.43
C GLN A 75 -7.61 -37.44 4.01
N ALA A 76 -8.34 -38.30 4.72
CA ALA A 76 -9.76 -38.54 4.48
C ALA A 76 -10.57 -37.24 4.72
N LEU A 77 -11.54 -37.01 3.85
CA LEU A 77 -12.46 -35.88 3.94
C LEU A 77 -13.82 -36.36 4.47
N PRO A 78 -14.60 -35.49 5.13
CA PRO A 78 -15.98 -35.80 5.50
C PRO A 78 -16.80 -36.21 4.28
N PRO A 79 -17.60 -37.31 4.36
CA PRO A 79 -18.39 -37.79 3.24
C PRO A 79 -19.52 -36.84 2.81
N ASP A 80 -19.89 -35.93 3.69
CA ASP A 80 -20.89 -34.88 3.50
C ASP A 80 -20.29 -33.53 3.05
N LEU A 81 -18.98 -33.48 2.77
CA LEU A 81 -18.31 -32.30 2.27
C LEU A 81 -18.26 -32.27 0.73
N THR A 82 -18.99 -31.35 0.11
CA THR A 82 -18.81 -31.04 -1.31
C THR A 82 -17.52 -30.24 -1.52
N HIS A 83 -16.66 -30.69 -2.43
CA HIS A 83 -15.37 -30.02 -2.64
C HIS A 83 -14.82 -30.19 -4.05
N TRP A 84 -13.95 -29.24 -4.46
CA TRP A 84 -13.16 -29.29 -5.68
C TRP A 84 -11.69 -29.56 -5.37
N ARG A 85 -11.09 -30.52 -6.09
CA ARG A 85 -9.65 -30.77 -6.02
C ARG A 85 -8.90 -29.88 -6.99
N VAL A 86 -8.01 -29.03 -6.45
CA VAL A 86 -7.21 -28.06 -7.22
C VAL A 86 -5.71 -28.31 -7.00
N ASP A 87 -4.87 -27.88 -7.94
CA ASP A 87 -3.42 -28.02 -7.80
C ASP A 87 -2.85 -27.10 -6.72
N ASP A 88 -3.38 -25.89 -6.60
CA ASP A 88 -2.97 -24.86 -5.64
C ASP A 88 -4.19 -24.09 -5.14
N THR A 89 -4.41 -24.09 -3.82
CA THR A 89 -5.57 -23.43 -3.20
C THR A 89 -5.44 -21.90 -3.20
N LEU A 90 -4.22 -21.35 -3.23
CA LEU A 90 -4.00 -19.91 -3.37
C LEU A 90 -4.36 -19.44 -4.78
N LEU A 91 -3.96 -20.19 -5.81
CA LEU A 91 -4.37 -19.89 -7.19
C LEU A 91 -5.88 -20.04 -7.36
N ALA A 92 -6.51 -21.05 -6.74
CA ALA A 92 -7.96 -21.19 -6.75
C ALA A 92 -8.66 -19.98 -6.07
N TYR A 93 -8.10 -19.48 -4.98
CA TYR A 93 -8.59 -18.28 -4.31
C TYR A 93 -8.52 -17.04 -5.21
N GLN A 94 -7.42 -16.87 -5.93
CA GLN A 94 -7.23 -15.79 -6.91
C GLN A 94 -8.17 -15.94 -8.11
N GLN A 95 -8.43 -17.17 -8.57
CA GLN A 95 -9.43 -17.44 -9.61
C GLN A 95 -10.85 -17.09 -9.17
N LEU A 96 -11.23 -17.38 -7.92
CA LEU A 96 -12.52 -16.94 -7.35
C LEU A 96 -12.64 -15.41 -7.37
N ALA A 97 -11.57 -14.72 -6.97
CA ALA A 97 -11.55 -13.25 -7.02
C ALA A 97 -11.70 -12.71 -8.45
N LEU A 98 -11.02 -13.33 -9.42
CA LEU A 98 -11.13 -12.94 -10.83
C LEU A 98 -12.54 -13.19 -11.40
N LEU A 99 -13.13 -14.35 -11.12
CA LEU A 99 -14.51 -14.66 -11.53
C LEU A 99 -15.50 -13.65 -10.93
N HIS A 100 -15.32 -13.35 -9.64
CA HIS A 100 -16.14 -12.34 -8.97
C HIS A 100 -15.93 -10.95 -9.57
N ARG A 101 -14.68 -10.53 -9.82
CA ARG A 101 -14.34 -9.27 -10.49
C ARG A 101 -15.08 -9.12 -11.82
N ARG A 102 -15.07 -10.17 -12.64
CA ARG A 102 -15.73 -10.19 -13.96
C ARG A 102 -17.26 -10.13 -13.88
N SER A 103 -17.84 -10.48 -12.74
CA SER A 103 -19.29 -10.34 -12.50
C SER A 103 -19.71 -8.93 -12.09
N LEU A 104 -18.74 -8.06 -11.76
CA LEU A 104 -18.97 -6.67 -11.35
C LEU A 104 -18.75 -5.73 -12.54
N ALA A 105 -19.69 -4.80 -12.75
CA ALA A 105 -19.51 -3.69 -13.70
C ALA A 105 -18.70 -2.53 -13.12
N THR A 106 -18.33 -2.62 -11.84
CA THR A 106 -17.66 -1.59 -11.06
C THR A 106 -16.22 -1.37 -11.54
N PRO A 107 -15.78 -0.14 -11.84
CA PRO A 107 -14.40 0.12 -12.24
C PRO A 107 -13.41 -0.19 -11.11
N LEU A 108 -12.25 -0.74 -11.47
CA LEU A 108 -11.18 -1.10 -10.55
C LEU A 108 -9.92 -0.31 -10.84
N VAL A 109 -9.44 0.38 -9.81
CA VAL A 109 -8.17 1.12 -9.82
C VAL A 109 -7.12 0.34 -9.02
N ALA A 110 -6.03 -0.05 -9.66
CA ALA A 110 -4.88 -0.68 -9.03
C ALA A 110 -3.78 0.34 -8.73
N VAL A 111 -3.14 0.25 -7.57
CA VAL A 111 -2.10 1.20 -7.13
C VAL A 111 -0.86 0.46 -6.67
N THR A 112 0.30 0.74 -7.28
CA THR A 112 1.62 0.28 -6.83
C THR A 112 2.63 1.41 -6.78
N GLY A 113 3.86 1.11 -6.36
CA GLY A 113 4.98 2.03 -6.29
C GLY A 113 5.92 1.72 -5.14
N SER A 114 7.07 2.37 -5.09
CA SER A 114 8.04 2.18 -4.01
C SER A 114 7.56 2.84 -2.71
N ALA A 115 7.08 4.07 -2.76
CA ALA A 115 6.53 4.83 -1.64
C ALA A 115 5.15 5.43 -2.03
N GLY A 116 4.35 5.87 -1.03
CA GLY A 116 3.11 6.59 -1.27
C GLY A 116 1.89 5.76 -1.68
N LYS A 117 2.00 4.44 -1.88
CA LYS A 117 0.90 3.55 -2.29
C LYS A 117 -0.38 3.75 -1.47
N THR A 118 -0.28 3.58 -0.16
CA THR A 118 -1.43 3.67 0.74
C THR A 118 -2.04 5.07 0.75
N THR A 119 -1.19 6.10 0.78
CA THR A 119 -1.65 7.50 0.72
C THR A 119 -2.38 7.78 -0.58
N THR A 120 -1.83 7.36 -1.73
CA THR A 120 -2.46 7.51 -3.05
C THR A 120 -3.76 6.71 -3.13
N ARG A 121 -3.81 5.48 -2.60
CA ARG A 121 -5.04 4.68 -2.48
C ARG A 121 -6.13 5.43 -1.73
N GLU A 122 -5.80 6.02 -0.56
CA GLU A 122 -6.79 6.76 0.24
C GLU A 122 -7.22 8.08 -0.44
N LEU A 123 -6.30 8.77 -1.12
CA LEU A 123 -6.64 9.93 -1.93
C LEU A 123 -7.58 9.57 -3.08
N ILE A 124 -7.32 8.46 -3.80
CA ILE A 124 -8.20 7.96 -4.86
C ILE A 124 -9.55 7.54 -4.27
N ARG A 125 -9.58 6.81 -3.16
CA ARG A 125 -10.82 6.41 -2.48
C ARG A 125 -11.67 7.64 -2.13
N ALA A 126 -11.05 8.68 -1.58
CA ALA A 126 -11.73 9.93 -1.24
C ALA A 126 -12.21 10.68 -2.51
N ALA A 127 -11.40 10.72 -3.55
CA ALA A 127 -11.75 11.36 -4.83
C ALA A 127 -12.96 10.67 -5.51
N LEU A 128 -13.06 9.35 -5.40
CA LEU A 128 -14.16 8.58 -6.01
C LEU A 128 -15.42 8.48 -5.13
N ALA A 129 -15.37 8.91 -3.87
CA ALA A 129 -16.49 8.79 -2.92
C ALA A 129 -17.78 9.51 -3.38
N SER A 130 -17.68 10.50 -4.26
CA SER A 130 -18.84 11.18 -4.84
C SER A 130 -19.61 10.30 -5.84
N LEU A 131 -19.02 9.23 -6.36
CA LEU A 131 -19.71 8.26 -7.23
C LEU A 131 -20.61 7.31 -6.43
N GLY A 132 -20.36 7.15 -5.12
CA GLY A 132 -21.03 6.21 -4.22
C GLY A 132 -20.04 5.47 -3.33
N PRO A 133 -20.45 4.34 -2.72
CA PRO A 133 -19.57 3.52 -1.88
C PRO A 133 -18.33 3.02 -2.65
N VAL A 134 -17.16 3.13 -2.04
CA VAL A 134 -15.88 2.69 -2.62
C VAL A 134 -15.28 1.59 -1.75
N GLN A 135 -15.11 0.41 -2.34
CA GLN A 135 -14.36 -0.69 -1.71
C GLN A 135 -12.86 -0.46 -1.93
N ALA A 136 -12.07 -0.51 -0.86
CA ALA A 136 -10.61 -0.34 -0.96
C ALA A 136 -9.85 -1.35 -0.10
N SER A 137 -8.58 -1.60 -0.44
CA SER A 137 -7.70 -2.43 0.39
C SER A 137 -7.61 -1.89 1.80
N GLU A 138 -7.84 -2.73 2.80
CA GLU A 138 -7.74 -2.39 4.22
C GLU A 138 -6.35 -2.70 4.76
N GLY A 139 -5.79 -1.82 5.58
CA GLY A 139 -4.49 -2.03 6.21
C GLY A 139 -3.37 -2.28 5.19
N ASN A 140 -2.75 -3.44 5.26
CA ASN A 140 -1.70 -3.94 4.36
C ASN A 140 -2.17 -5.13 3.49
N ASN A 141 -3.46 -5.25 3.21
CA ASN A 141 -4.03 -6.29 2.33
C ASN A 141 -3.66 -6.01 0.86
N ASN A 142 -2.38 -6.08 0.55
CA ASN A 142 -1.80 -5.73 -0.74
C ASN A 142 -0.96 -6.85 -1.37
N ASN A 143 -1.11 -8.09 -0.87
CA ASN A 143 -0.39 -9.28 -1.30
C ASN A 143 -1.33 -10.34 -1.93
N ASP A 144 -0.78 -11.52 -2.24
CA ASP A 144 -1.45 -12.65 -2.88
C ASP A 144 -2.73 -13.14 -2.17
N VAL A 145 -2.90 -12.82 -0.88
CA VAL A 145 -4.11 -13.14 -0.08
C VAL A 145 -4.99 -11.90 0.11
N GLY A 146 -4.39 -10.75 0.40
CA GLY A 146 -5.13 -9.53 0.74
C GLY A 146 -5.83 -8.87 -0.45
N VAL A 147 -5.24 -8.98 -1.65
CA VAL A 147 -5.86 -8.45 -2.88
C VAL A 147 -7.12 -9.23 -3.24
N PRO A 148 -7.09 -10.58 -3.36
CA PRO A 148 -8.31 -11.37 -3.56
C PRO A 148 -9.38 -11.13 -2.48
N LEU A 149 -8.97 -11.03 -1.21
CA LEU A 149 -9.89 -10.72 -0.11
C LEU A 149 -10.65 -9.41 -0.35
N THR A 150 -9.94 -8.37 -0.81
CA THR A 150 -10.55 -7.07 -1.06
C THR A 150 -11.54 -7.11 -2.22
N VAL A 151 -11.19 -7.83 -3.30
CA VAL A 151 -12.08 -8.02 -4.46
C VAL A 151 -13.33 -8.81 -4.08
N LEU A 152 -13.18 -9.90 -3.33
CA LEU A 152 -14.30 -10.76 -2.93
C LEU A 152 -15.27 -10.10 -1.94
N LYS A 153 -14.84 -9.04 -1.23
CA LYS A 153 -15.70 -8.20 -0.39
C LYS A 153 -16.53 -7.19 -1.18
N ALA A 154 -16.20 -6.95 -2.44
CA ALA A 154 -16.95 -6.02 -3.28
C ALA A 154 -18.30 -6.61 -3.67
N ASP A 155 -19.28 -5.76 -3.90
CA ASP A 155 -20.62 -6.11 -4.38
C ASP A 155 -21.11 -5.07 -5.42
N ALA A 156 -22.34 -5.27 -5.91
CA ALA A 156 -22.94 -4.41 -6.93
C ALA A 156 -23.28 -2.99 -6.44
N ASP A 157 -23.29 -2.76 -5.12
CA ASP A 157 -23.58 -1.43 -4.54
C ASP A 157 -22.34 -0.53 -4.54
N HIS A 158 -21.13 -1.11 -4.69
CA HIS A 158 -19.90 -0.34 -4.80
C HIS A 158 -19.78 0.34 -6.17
N SER A 159 -19.43 1.62 -6.15
CA SER A 159 -19.26 2.45 -7.35
C SER A 159 -17.82 2.45 -7.89
N ALA A 160 -16.86 2.02 -7.09
CA ALA A 160 -15.45 1.82 -7.48
C ALA A 160 -14.73 0.86 -6.53
N LEU A 161 -13.68 0.19 -7.05
CA LEU A 161 -12.72 -0.58 -6.25
C LEU A 161 -11.35 0.10 -6.33
N VAL A 162 -10.64 0.20 -5.20
CA VAL A 162 -9.27 0.75 -5.16
C VAL A 162 -8.34 -0.24 -4.46
N ILE A 163 -7.51 -0.90 -5.25
CA ILE A 163 -6.68 -2.03 -4.81
C ILE A 163 -5.21 -1.63 -4.74
N GLU A 164 -4.62 -1.70 -3.54
CA GLU A 164 -3.18 -1.54 -3.36
C GLU A 164 -2.46 -2.85 -3.68
N MET A 165 -1.39 -2.78 -4.49
CA MET A 165 -0.56 -3.93 -4.87
C MET A 165 0.87 -3.74 -4.39
N GLY A 166 1.27 -4.55 -3.42
CA GLY A 166 2.63 -4.66 -2.92
C GLY A 166 3.40 -5.79 -3.59
N MET A 167 4.72 -5.81 -3.39
CA MET A 167 5.57 -6.91 -3.83
C MET A 167 6.78 -7.07 -2.91
N ARG A 168 7.36 -8.25 -2.93
CA ARG A 168 8.68 -8.59 -2.37
C ARG A 168 9.65 -9.04 -3.45
N GLY A 169 9.14 -9.50 -4.60
CA GLY A 169 9.91 -10.00 -5.72
C GLY A 169 9.19 -9.85 -7.07
N PRO A 170 9.88 -10.19 -8.17
CA PRO A 170 9.29 -10.18 -9.51
C PRO A 170 8.13 -11.17 -9.64
N GLY A 171 7.16 -10.87 -10.52
CA GLY A 171 6.00 -11.71 -10.82
C GLY A 171 4.87 -11.60 -9.79
N GLU A 172 5.09 -10.95 -8.65
CA GLU A 172 4.04 -10.84 -7.62
C GLU A 172 2.96 -9.83 -8.06
N ILE A 173 3.34 -8.65 -8.56
CA ILE A 173 2.37 -7.66 -9.05
C ILE A 173 1.65 -8.18 -10.30
N GLU A 174 2.32 -8.95 -11.17
CA GLU A 174 1.68 -9.59 -12.31
C GLU A 174 0.50 -10.47 -11.88
N ARG A 175 0.71 -11.34 -10.90
CA ARG A 175 -0.37 -12.21 -10.36
C ARG A 175 -1.52 -11.39 -9.80
N LEU A 176 -1.22 -10.34 -9.02
CA LEU A 176 -2.23 -9.45 -8.45
C LEU A 176 -3.01 -8.71 -9.54
N SER A 177 -2.33 -8.22 -10.55
CA SER A 177 -2.95 -7.54 -11.69
C SER A 177 -3.87 -8.48 -12.47
N ARG A 178 -3.40 -9.71 -12.78
CA ARG A 178 -4.18 -10.72 -13.50
C ARG A 178 -5.42 -11.18 -12.74
N CYS A 179 -5.39 -11.23 -11.41
CA CYS A 179 -6.58 -11.65 -10.64
C CYS A 179 -7.58 -10.51 -10.42
N THR A 180 -7.26 -9.27 -10.81
CA THR A 180 -8.12 -8.09 -10.59
C THR A 180 -8.60 -7.43 -11.87
N GLU A 181 -7.95 -7.62 -13.01
CA GLU A 181 -8.25 -6.99 -14.31
C GLU A 181 -8.60 -5.50 -14.14
N PRO A 182 -7.60 -4.63 -13.82
CA PRO A 182 -7.85 -3.23 -13.55
C PRO A 182 -8.35 -2.45 -14.79
N ASP A 183 -9.14 -1.40 -14.57
CA ASP A 183 -9.48 -0.38 -15.57
C ASP A 183 -8.43 0.74 -15.59
N VAL A 184 -7.87 1.06 -14.41
CA VAL A 184 -6.83 2.06 -14.24
C VAL A 184 -5.71 1.50 -13.37
N ALA A 185 -4.48 1.65 -13.81
CA ALA A 185 -3.27 1.30 -13.05
C ALA A 185 -2.49 2.56 -12.69
N VAL A 186 -2.08 2.69 -11.42
CA VAL A 186 -1.31 3.82 -10.92
C VAL A 186 0.04 3.34 -10.39
N ILE A 187 1.13 3.94 -10.88
CA ILE A 187 2.47 3.72 -10.33
C ILE A 187 2.93 5.03 -9.70
N THR A 188 3.07 5.05 -8.37
CA THR A 188 3.33 6.30 -7.63
C THR A 188 4.75 6.84 -7.83
N ASN A 189 5.74 5.97 -7.86
CA ASN A 189 7.16 6.28 -8.08
C ASN A 189 8.01 5.02 -8.17
N ILE A 190 9.26 5.19 -8.68
CA ILE A 190 10.33 4.20 -8.64
C ILE A 190 11.42 4.69 -7.69
N GLY A 191 11.53 4.06 -6.54
CA GLY A 191 12.55 4.33 -5.54
C GLY A 191 13.42 3.11 -5.27
N THR A 192 13.98 3.04 -4.06
CA THR A 192 14.89 1.97 -3.62
C THR A 192 14.24 0.97 -2.68
N ALA A 193 12.94 1.09 -2.39
CA ALA A 193 12.22 0.10 -1.58
C ALA A 193 12.35 -1.31 -2.19
N HIS A 194 12.75 -2.30 -1.38
CA HIS A 194 13.03 -3.69 -1.77
C HIS A 194 14.26 -3.88 -2.69
N ILE A 195 15.16 -2.88 -2.79
CA ILE A 195 16.33 -2.98 -3.67
C ILE A 195 17.27 -4.13 -3.28
N GLY A 196 17.33 -4.48 -2.01
CA GLY A 196 18.10 -5.64 -1.53
C GLY A 196 17.62 -7.00 -2.08
N ARG A 197 16.37 -7.07 -2.57
CA ARG A 197 15.80 -8.28 -3.19
C ARG A 197 15.83 -8.25 -4.70
N LEU A 198 15.67 -7.06 -5.28
CA LEU A 198 15.56 -6.86 -6.73
C LEU A 198 16.89 -6.47 -7.39
N GLY A 199 17.86 -5.99 -6.61
CA GLY A 199 19.22 -5.68 -7.04
C GLY A 199 19.39 -4.30 -7.63
N SER A 200 18.42 -3.76 -8.37
CA SER A 200 18.55 -2.43 -9.01
C SER A 200 17.22 -1.68 -9.12
N ARG A 201 17.29 -0.36 -9.35
CA ARG A 201 16.09 0.47 -9.60
C ARG A 201 15.42 0.12 -10.94
N GLU A 202 16.17 -0.31 -11.94
CA GLU A 202 15.65 -0.82 -13.21
C GLU A 202 14.78 -2.06 -12.98
N ALA A 203 15.26 -3.02 -12.18
CA ALA A 203 14.48 -4.20 -11.81
C ALA A 203 13.22 -3.84 -11.02
N ILE A 204 13.29 -2.83 -10.14
CA ILE A 204 12.13 -2.31 -9.44
C ILE A 204 11.13 -1.69 -10.42
N ALA A 205 11.58 -0.91 -11.41
CA ALA A 205 10.72 -0.32 -12.42
C ALA A 205 10.01 -1.40 -13.24
N HIS A 206 10.72 -2.42 -13.70
CA HIS A 206 10.11 -3.56 -14.40
C HIS A 206 9.07 -4.28 -13.54
N ALA A 207 9.39 -4.59 -12.30
CA ALA A 207 8.46 -5.26 -11.38
C ALA A 207 7.21 -4.40 -11.07
N LYS A 208 7.34 -3.06 -10.99
CA LYS A 208 6.16 -2.18 -10.83
C LYS A 208 5.30 -2.14 -12.10
N CYS A 209 5.92 -2.17 -13.28
CA CYS A 209 5.20 -2.21 -14.56
C CYS A 209 4.43 -3.52 -14.78
N GLU A 210 4.68 -4.59 -14.02
CA GLU A 210 3.87 -5.81 -14.01
C GLU A 210 2.38 -5.53 -13.71
N ILE A 211 2.05 -4.38 -13.12
CA ILE A 211 0.67 -3.95 -12.87
C ILE A 211 -0.15 -3.86 -14.18
N THR A 212 0.49 -3.75 -15.32
CA THR A 212 -0.16 -3.73 -16.63
C THR A 212 -0.54 -5.11 -17.16
N ALA A 213 -0.04 -6.18 -16.55
CA ALA A 213 -0.22 -7.55 -17.07
C ALA A 213 -1.68 -8.02 -17.11
N GLY A 214 -2.52 -7.54 -16.19
CA GLY A 214 -3.97 -7.78 -16.19
C GLY A 214 -4.79 -6.54 -16.55
N LEU A 215 -4.15 -5.40 -16.82
CA LEU A 215 -4.85 -4.16 -17.18
C LEU A 215 -5.69 -4.39 -18.44
N LEU A 216 -6.95 -3.96 -18.40
CA LEU A 216 -7.86 -4.10 -19.55
C LEU A 216 -7.28 -3.40 -20.79
N PRO A 217 -7.54 -3.90 -22.01
CA PRO A 217 -7.01 -3.29 -23.25
C PRO A 217 -7.43 -1.81 -23.43
N THR A 218 -8.57 -1.43 -22.88
CA THR A 218 -9.07 -0.04 -22.86
C THR A 218 -8.60 0.75 -21.64
N GLY A 219 -7.82 0.11 -20.76
CA GLY A 219 -7.37 0.67 -19.50
C GLY A 219 -6.35 1.80 -19.68
N THR A 220 -6.12 2.51 -18.59
CA THR A 220 -5.19 3.66 -18.54
C THR A 220 -4.15 3.45 -17.45
N VAL A 221 -2.90 3.75 -17.76
CA VAL A 221 -1.81 3.84 -16.76
C VAL A 221 -1.62 5.30 -16.37
N VAL A 222 -1.57 5.60 -15.07
CA VAL A 222 -1.30 6.94 -14.51
C VAL A 222 0.04 6.91 -13.80
N ILE A 223 0.96 7.80 -14.19
CA ILE A 223 2.33 7.87 -13.67
C ILE A 223 2.77 9.31 -13.42
N PRO A 224 3.75 9.55 -12.51
CA PRO A 224 4.49 10.80 -12.51
C PRO A 224 5.35 10.91 -13.78
N SER A 225 5.44 12.11 -14.32
CA SER A 225 6.27 12.43 -15.49
C SER A 225 7.74 12.58 -15.11
N GLY A 226 8.64 12.34 -16.06
CA GLY A 226 10.07 12.62 -15.92
C GLY A 226 10.93 11.55 -15.24
N ASP A 227 10.35 10.43 -14.82
CA ASP A 227 11.13 9.27 -14.35
C ASP A 227 11.48 8.38 -15.55
N HIS A 228 12.71 8.53 -16.06
CA HIS A 228 13.19 7.81 -17.23
C HIS A 228 13.17 6.27 -17.04
N LEU A 229 13.46 5.77 -15.83
CA LEU A 229 13.42 4.33 -15.56
C LEU A 229 12.00 3.79 -15.67
N LEU A 230 11.02 4.50 -15.09
CA LEU A 230 9.62 4.15 -15.19
C LEU A 230 9.11 4.23 -16.63
N GLU A 231 9.39 5.32 -17.32
CA GLU A 231 8.96 5.54 -18.72
C GLU A 231 9.49 4.44 -19.64
N THR A 232 10.78 4.10 -19.51
CA THR A 232 11.42 3.06 -20.32
C THR A 232 10.85 1.67 -20.02
N ALA A 233 10.70 1.32 -18.74
CA ALA A 233 10.16 0.02 -18.35
C ALA A 233 8.68 -0.12 -18.77
N LEU A 234 7.89 0.95 -18.63
CA LEU A 234 6.49 0.95 -19.03
C LEU A 234 6.30 0.81 -20.54
N ALA A 235 7.07 1.56 -21.33
CA ALA A 235 7.00 1.49 -22.79
C ALA A 235 7.35 0.12 -23.37
N ALA A 236 8.12 -0.70 -22.63
CA ALA A 236 8.46 -2.06 -23.02
C ALA A 236 7.28 -3.04 -22.87
N VAL A 237 6.30 -2.76 -22.00
CA VAL A 237 5.22 -3.71 -21.65
C VAL A 237 3.80 -3.17 -21.88
N TRP A 238 3.64 -1.87 -22.12
CA TRP A 238 2.35 -1.24 -22.32
C TRP A 238 2.37 -0.26 -23.48
N SER A 239 1.46 -0.46 -24.45
CA SER A 239 1.26 0.42 -25.63
C SER A 239 -0.06 1.17 -25.61
N GLY A 240 -0.87 0.99 -24.56
CA GLY A 240 -2.15 1.68 -24.40
C GLY A 240 -2.01 3.10 -23.85
N ARG A 241 -3.10 3.63 -23.34
CA ARG A 241 -3.15 5.01 -22.82
C ARG A 241 -2.30 5.16 -21.57
N VAL A 242 -1.48 6.22 -21.54
CA VAL A 242 -0.71 6.65 -20.36
C VAL A 242 -1.06 8.11 -20.06
N VAL A 243 -1.37 8.42 -18.81
CA VAL A 243 -1.58 9.78 -18.31
C VAL A 243 -0.43 10.14 -17.39
N ARG A 244 0.27 11.22 -17.73
CA ARG A 244 1.44 11.71 -17.03
C ARG A 244 1.09 12.93 -16.20
N VAL A 245 1.56 12.95 -14.95
CA VAL A 245 1.31 14.09 -14.04
C VAL A 245 2.62 14.64 -13.51
N ARG A 246 2.71 15.98 -13.32
CA ARG A 246 3.83 16.62 -12.64
C ARG A 246 3.40 17.88 -11.89
N LEU A 247 4.18 18.31 -10.92
CA LEU A 247 4.06 19.65 -10.38
C LEU A 247 4.77 20.65 -11.34
N ASP A 248 4.33 21.89 -11.36
CA ASP A 248 4.83 22.93 -12.26
C ASP A 248 6.32 23.24 -12.04
N ASP A 249 6.79 23.12 -10.79
CA ASP A 249 8.18 23.30 -10.38
C ASP A 249 9.02 21.99 -10.39
N ASP A 250 8.45 20.85 -10.87
CA ASP A 250 9.23 19.66 -11.22
C ASP A 250 10.08 19.92 -12.47
N PRO A 251 11.19 19.17 -12.68
CA PRO A 251 11.93 19.23 -13.94
C PRO A 251 11.00 19.13 -15.15
N GLU A 252 11.27 19.94 -16.17
CA GLU A 252 10.42 19.99 -17.36
C GLU A 252 10.39 18.63 -18.06
N ALA A 253 9.18 18.10 -18.23
CA ALA A 253 8.89 16.86 -18.93
C ALA A 253 7.44 16.93 -19.44
N ASP A 254 7.14 16.16 -20.47
CA ASP A 254 5.77 16.08 -21.01
C ASP A 254 4.80 15.56 -19.94
N ALA A 255 3.69 16.27 -19.74
CA ALA A 255 2.64 15.87 -18.81
C ALA A 255 1.26 16.26 -19.32
N ASP A 256 0.29 15.37 -19.11
CA ASP A 256 -1.11 15.59 -19.42
C ASP A 256 -1.80 16.45 -18.36
N LEU A 257 -1.31 16.38 -17.13
CA LEU A 257 -1.84 17.13 -16.00
C LEU A 257 -0.72 17.78 -15.21
N ILE A 258 -0.80 19.11 -15.06
CA ILE A 258 0.19 19.88 -14.31
C ILE A 258 -0.52 20.58 -13.15
N GLY A 259 0.02 20.45 -11.95
CA GLY A 259 -0.48 21.09 -10.75
C GLY A 259 0.53 22.05 -10.14
N ALA A 260 0.08 23.22 -9.69
CA ALA A 260 0.86 24.17 -8.92
C ALA A 260 0.49 24.13 -7.43
N ILE A 261 1.45 24.25 -6.55
CA ILE A 261 1.19 24.37 -5.11
C ILE A 261 1.08 25.87 -4.75
N GLU A 262 -0.09 26.33 -4.38
CA GLU A 262 -0.33 27.69 -3.91
C GLU A 262 -0.84 27.68 -2.46
N GLY A 263 0.04 27.91 -1.50
CA GLY A 263 -0.29 27.80 -0.07
C GLY A 263 -0.72 26.38 0.28
N ASN A 264 -1.94 26.21 0.79
CA ASN A 264 -2.52 24.90 1.13
C ASN A 264 -3.47 24.38 0.03
N GLN A 265 -3.19 24.69 -1.22
CA GLN A 265 -4.02 24.28 -2.36
C GLN A 265 -3.17 23.73 -3.51
N LEU A 266 -3.69 22.73 -4.19
CA LEU A 266 -3.21 22.27 -5.48
C LEU A 266 -4.07 22.94 -6.55
N VAL A 267 -3.45 23.72 -7.43
CA VAL A 267 -4.11 24.44 -8.52
C VAL A 267 -3.87 23.70 -9.82
N ILE A 268 -4.94 23.33 -10.53
CA ILE A 268 -4.88 22.58 -11.78
C ILE A 268 -5.83 23.27 -12.78
N ASN A 269 -5.28 23.85 -13.84
CA ASN A 269 -6.07 24.57 -14.87
C ASN A 269 -7.02 25.64 -14.29
N GLY A 270 -6.64 26.27 -13.16
CA GLY A 270 -7.44 27.27 -12.46
C GLY A 270 -8.35 26.71 -11.35
N ASP A 271 -8.62 25.41 -11.32
CA ASP A 271 -9.34 24.76 -10.24
C ASP A 271 -8.45 24.63 -9.00
N ARG A 272 -8.99 24.95 -7.83
CA ARG A 272 -8.30 24.93 -6.55
C ARG A 272 -8.79 23.77 -5.69
N LEU A 273 -7.90 22.85 -5.36
CA LEU A 273 -8.18 21.68 -4.51
C LEU A 273 -7.43 21.81 -3.19
N PRO A 274 -8.08 21.57 -2.03
CA PRO A 274 -7.41 21.66 -0.75
C PRO A 274 -6.37 20.54 -0.60
N LEU A 275 -5.14 20.88 -0.18
CA LEU A 275 -4.12 19.92 0.22
C LEU A 275 -4.42 19.47 1.65
N GLN A 276 -5.06 18.33 1.83
CA GLN A 276 -5.41 17.77 3.13
C GLN A 276 -4.23 17.08 3.82
N LEU A 277 -3.19 16.76 3.05
CA LEU A 277 -1.96 16.14 3.51
C LEU A 277 -0.80 17.06 3.16
N GLU A 278 0.06 17.31 4.15
CA GLU A 278 1.19 18.21 4.00
C GLU A 278 2.31 17.59 3.16
N GLY A 279 3.12 18.42 2.51
CA GLY A 279 4.32 18.04 1.79
C GLY A 279 4.12 17.86 0.28
N ARG A 280 5.16 18.25 -0.46
CA ARG A 280 5.20 18.19 -1.92
C ARG A 280 4.91 16.80 -2.50
N HIS A 281 5.42 15.75 -1.83
CA HIS A 281 5.15 14.36 -2.23
C HIS A 281 3.65 14.00 -2.15
N ASN A 282 2.91 14.55 -1.18
CA ASN A 282 1.47 14.36 -1.06
C ASN A 282 0.68 15.18 -2.09
N ALA A 283 1.18 16.34 -2.49
CA ALA A 283 0.62 17.07 -3.63
C ALA A 283 0.72 16.27 -4.94
N ARG A 284 1.86 15.58 -5.19
CA ARG A 284 1.99 14.63 -6.33
C ARG A 284 1.03 13.45 -6.21
N ASN A 285 0.89 12.86 -5.00
CA ASN A 285 -0.05 11.76 -4.77
C ASN A 285 -1.50 12.21 -5.03
N LEU A 286 -1.85 13.45 -4.63
CA LEU A 286 -3.15 14.04 -4.93
C LEU A 286 -3.34 14.24 -6.44
N LEU A 287 -2.30 14.69 -7.14
CA LEU A 287 -2.36 14.89 -8.59
C LEU A 287 -2.59 13.57 -9.34
N LEU A 288 -1.96 12.47 -8.89
CA LEU A 288 -2.25 11.12 -9.39
C LEU A 288 -3.72 10.73 -9.14
N ALA A 289 -4.23 11.01 -7.94
CA ALA A 289 -5.64 10.72 -7.61
C ALA A 289 -6.62 11.55 -8.46
N VAL A 290 -6.29 12.82 -8.74
CA VAL A 290 -7.05 13.68 -9.64
C VAL A 290 -7.06 13.12 -11.06
N ALA A 291 -5.91 12.66 -11.57
CA ALA A 291 -5.82 12.04 -12.88
C ALA A 291 -6.71 10.78 -12.99
N VAL A 292 -6.76 9.96 -11.92
CA VAL A 292 -7.67 8.80 -11.83
C VAL A 292 -9.14 9.27 -11.83
N ALA A 293 -9.47 10.28 -11.03
CA ALA A 293 -10.82 10.85 -10.97
C ALA A 293 -11.31 11.35 -12.33
N ASP A 294 -10.41 11.96 -13.11
CA ASP A 294 -10.69 12.39 -14.50
C ASP A 294 -11.02 11.21 -15.42
N GLN A 295 -10.32 10.06 -15.28
CA GLN A 295 -10.63 8.86 -16.07
C GLN A 295 -12.03 8.31 -15.75
N LEU A 296 -12.49 8.49 -14.50
CA LEU A 296 -13.82 8.05 -14.04
C LEU A 296 -14.86 9.18 -14.02
N THR A 297 -14.58 10.29 -14.71
CA THR A 297 -15.50 11.43 -14.92
C THR A 297 -16.01 12.11 -13.65
N VAL A 298 -15.24 12.09 -12.58
CA VAL A 298 -15.54 12.83 -11.33
C VAL A 298 -15.34 14.33 -11.56
N SER A 299 -16.31 15.14 -11.14
CA SER A 299 -16.23 16.58 -11.30
C SER A 299 -15.21 17.25 -10.36
N ARG A 300 -14.57 18.34 -10.79
CA ARG A 300 -13.68 19.12 -9.93
C ARG A 300 -14.37 19.65 -8.67
N GLN A 301 -15.65 19.96 -8.75
CA GLN A 301 -16.45 20.41 -7.61
C GLN A 301 -16.54 19.32 -6.53
N ALA A 302 -16.69 18.06 -6.91
CA ALA A 302 -16.71 16.93 -5.98
C ALA A 302 -15.33 16.75 -5.29
N LEU A 303 -14.23 16.92 -6.03
CA LEU A 303 -12.87 16.84 -5.49
C LEU A 303 -12.57 17.95 -4.48
N GLN A 304 -13.16 19.14 -4.61
CA GLN A 304 -13.01 20.21 -3.63
C GLN A 304 -13.60 19.86 -2.26
N GLN A 305 -14.55 18.94 -2.21
CA GLN A 305 -15.26 18.51 -0.99
C GLN A 305 -14.77 17.18 -0.44
N MET A 306 -13.80 16.53 -1.10
CA MET A 306 -13.31 15.24 -0.65
C MET A 306 -12.68 15.34 0.74
N GLN A 307 -12.80 14.28 1.53
CA GLN A 307 -12.15 14.13 2.84
C GLN A 307 -11.29 12.88 2.84
N VAL A 308 -10.02 13.05 3.20
CA VAL A 308 -9.04 11.97 3.19
C VAL A 308 -8.79 11.49 4.61
N LEU A 309 -8.96 10.18 4.83
CA LEU A 309 -8.63 9.52 6.08
C LEU A 309 -7.45 8.59 5.83
N VAL A 310 -6.30 8.91 6.38
CA VAL A 310 -5.09 8.08 6.26
C VAL A 310 -4.93 7.23 7.51
N PRO A 311 -4.58 5.92 7.38
CA PRO A 311 -4.30 5.06 8.54
C PRO A 311 -3.18 5.62 9.43
N GLY A 312 -3.25 5.34 10.74
CA GLY A 312 -2.27 5.81 11.72
C GLY A 312 -0.82 5.48 11.36
N GLY A 313 0.11 6.31 11.83
CA GLY A 313 1.53 6.22 11.53
C GLY A 313 1.91 6.67 10.12
N ARG A 314 1.03 7.42 9.43
CA ARG A 314 1.27 8.00 8.10
C ARG A 314 0.64 9.38 8.00
N ASN A 315 1.42 10.37 7.60
CA ASN A 315 0.94 11.76 7.39
C ASN A 315 0.08 12.30 8.55
N ARG A 316 0.38 11.89 9.78
CA ARG A 316 -0.41 12.26 10.94
C ARG A 316 0.26 13.35 11.72
N ARG A 317 -0.41 14.50 11.83
CA ARG A 317 0.00 15.62 12.68
C ARG A 317 -0.74 15.56 14.01
N ILE A 318 -0.01 15.48 15.11
CA ILE A 318 -0.56 15.37 16.46
C ILE A 318 -0.05 16.56 17.28
N GLN A 319 -0.95 17.24 17.96
CA GLN A 319 -0.58 18.21 18.99
C GLN A 319 -0.61 17.48 20.33
N GLN A 320 0.53 17.34 20.96
CA GLN A 320 0.66 16.64 22.24
C GLN A 320 1.58 17.39 23.18
N ALA A 321 1.08 17.77 24.36
CA ALA A 321 1.90 18.38 25.42
C ALA A 321 2.76 19.57 24.97
N GLY A 322 2.23 20.41 24.08
CA GLY A 322 2.95 21.56 23.54
C GLY A 322 3.89 21.27 22.38
N LEU A 323 4.02 20.01 21.96
CA LEU A 323 4.77 19.57 20.78
C LEU A 323 3.88 19.41 19.55
N THR A 324 4.45 19.65 18.39
CA THR A 324 3.89 19.18 17.12
C THR A 324 4.61 17.89 16.72
N LEU A 325 3.90 16.77 16.73
CA LEU A 325 4.43 15.48 16.32
C LEU A 325 4.00 15.18 14.87
N LEU A 326 4.99 14.88 14.02
CA LEU A 326 4.78 14.33 12.69
C LEU A 326 4.96 12.80 12.78
N ASP A 327 3.83 12.09 12.90
CA ASP A 327 3.82 10.64 13.07
C ASP A 327 3.83 9.95 11.70
N GLU A 328 5.01 9.43 11.36
CA GLU A 328 5.34 8.66 10.16
C GLU A 328 5.87 7.27 10.51
N THR A 329 5.46 6.73 11.66
CA THR A 329 6.04 5.52 12.28
C THR A 329 5.70 4.22 11.57
N TYR A 330 4.75 4.21 10.63
CA TYR A 330 4.26 2.96 10.04
C TYR A 330 5.34 2.20 9.26
N ASN A 331 6.09 2.90 8.41
CA ASN A 331 7.17 2.30 7.60
C ASN A 331 8.16 3.36 7.10
N ALA A 332 9.35 2.93 6.66
CA ALA A 332 10.37 3.79 6.12
C ALA A 332 11.01 3.17 4.87
N SER A 333 11.18 3.98 3.83
CA SER A 333 12.10 3.78 2.72
C SER A 333 12.92 5.06 2.55
N PRO A 334 14.09 5.04 1.92
CA PRO A 334 14.93 6.22 1.76
C PRO A 334 14.15 7.43 1.22
N GLU A 335 13.41 7.28 0.14
CA GLU A 335 12.61 8.36 -0.47
C GLU A 335 11.55 8.91 0.48
N ALA A 336 10.90 8.02 1.25
CA ALA A 336 9.87 8.45 2.20
C ALA A 336 10.46 9.16 3.41
N VAL A 337 11.67 8.79 3.86
CA VAL A 337 12.38 9.47 4.95
C VAL A 337 12.88 10.83 4.48
N LEU A 338 13.48 10.90 3.28
CA LEU A 338 13.92 12.16 2.69
C LEU A 338 12.76 13.15 2.54
N ALA A 339 11.63 12.71 1.99
CA ALA A 339 10.43 13.53 1.86
C ALA A 339 9.87 14.01 3.21
N ALA A 340 9.93 13.18 4.25
CA ALA A 340 9.51 13.57 5.60
C ALA A 340 10.48 14.56 6.25
N LEU A 341 11.79 14.44 6.01
CA LEU A 341 12.78 15.41 6.45
C LEU A 341 12.64 16.76 5.73
N ASP A 342 12.35 16.75 4.43
CA ASP A 342 12.06 17.97 3.68
C ASP A 342 10.82 18.68 4.23
N LEU A 343 9.74 17.94 4.52
CA LEU A 343 8.56 18.48 5.17
C LEU A 343 8.86 19.03 6.59
N LEU A 344 9.70 18.32 7.36
CA LEU A 344 10.12 18.79 8.68
C LEU A 344 10.91 20.10 8.57
N ALA A 345 11.76 20.25 7.55
CA ALA A 345 12.57 21.44 7.33
C ALA A 345 11.71 22.71 7.07
N GLU A 346 10.51 22.54 6.51
CA GLU A 346 9.55 23.62 6.26
C GLU A 346 8.80 24.06 7.53
N GLN A 347 8.88 23.28 8.63
CA GLN A 347 8.12 23.58 9.84
C GLN A 347 8.74 24.74 10.62
N PRO A 348 7.90 25.60 11.25
CA PRO A 348 8.38 26.67 12.11
C PRO A 348 8.93 26.13 13.42
N GLY A 349 9.82 26.89 14.05
CA GLY A 349 10.40 26.55 15.35
C GLY A 349 11.60 25.60 15.27
N ARG A 350 11.95 24.98 16.39
CA ARG A 350 13.02 23.99 16.45
C ARG A 350 12.51 22.64 15.94
N ARG A 351 13.36 21.93 15.21
CA ARG A 351 13.02 20.73 14.46
C ARG A 351 13.87 19.56 14.89
N PHE A 352 13.22 18.51 15.33
CA PHE A 352 13.84 17.29 15.81
C PHE A 352 13.34 16.08 15.01
N ALA A 353 14.18 15.06 14.87
CA ALA A 353 13.78 13.81 14.28
C ALA A 353 14.20 12.61 15.14
N VAL A 354 13.38 11.56 15.13
CA VAL A 354 13.77 10.21 15.57
C VAL A 354 13.66 9.32 14.34
N LEU A 355 14.79 8.80 13.89
CA LEU A 355 14.87 7.94 12.72
C LEU A 355 15.34 6.55 13.14
N GLY A 356 14.65 5.52 12.70
CA GLY A 356 15.08 4.13 12.87
C GLY A 356 15.51 3.48 11.57
N THR A 357 15.95 2.24 11.65
CA THR A 357 16.43 1.43 10.54
C THR A 357 15.41 1.38 9.39
N MET A 358 15.91 1.47 8.16
CA MET A 358 15.19 1.18 6.93
C MET A 358 15.55 -0.24 6.47
N LEU A 359 14.58 -1.14 6.45
CA LEU A 359 14.79 -2.56 6.15
C LEU A 359 14.77 -2.85 4.63
N GLU A 360 15.27 -4.03 4.24
CA GLU A 360 15.25 -4.59 2.88
C GLU A 360 16.07 -3.81 1.82
N LEU A 361 17.12 -3.10 2.26
CA LEU A 361 18.00 -2.31 1.38
C LEU A 361 19.24 -3.09 0.90
N GLY A 362 19.52 -4.29 1.44
CA GLY A 362 20.66 -5.12 1.05
C GLY A 362 21.98 -4.39 1.14
N ASP A 363 22.87 -4.60 0.17
CA ASP A 363 24.22 -4.01 0.15
C ASP A 363 24.23 -2.48 0.11
N GLN A 364 23.13 -1.84 -0.28
CA GLN A 364 23.02 -0.39 -0.30
C GLN A 364 22.58 0.21 1.04
N SER A 365 22.30 -0.62 2.05
CA SER A 365 21.74 -0.20 3.33
C SER A 365 22.54 0.91 3.98
N LEU A 366 23.85 0.71 4.18
CA LEU A 366 24.70 1.69 4.85
C LEU A 366 24.81 3.03 4.08
N ALA A 367 24.90 2.98 2.75
CA ALA A 367 24.96 4.19 1.93
C ALA A 367 23.68 5.01 2.02
N LEU A 368 22.52 4.36 1.92
CA LEU A 368 21.21 5.00 1.99
C LEU A 368 20.91 5.55 3.40
N HIS A 369 21.37 4.88 4.47
CA HIS A 369 21.26 5.42 5.83
C HIS A 369 22.15 6.66 6.02
N ARG A 370 23.36 6.68 5.46
CA ARG A 370 24.21 7.89 5.45
C ARG A 370 23.56 9.04 4.70
N GLU A 371 22.92 8.77 3.55
CA GLU A 371 22.24 9.78 2.76
C GLU A 371 21.10 10.45 3.56
N VAL A 372 20.29 9.65 4.25
CA VAL A 372 19.21 10.17 5.10
C VAL A 372 19.75 11.00 6.26
N ALA A 373 20.83 10.55 6.94
CA ALA A 373 21.46 11.32 7.98
C ALA A 373 22.07 12.62 7.45
N ALA A 374 22.68 12.60 6.25
CA ALA A 374 23.21 13.80 5.59
C ALA A 374 22.11 14.82 5.27
N ARG A 375 20.90 14.36 4.88
CA ARG A 375 19.76 15.26 4.66
C ARG A 375 19.34 15.95 5.95
N ALA A 376 19.31 15.24 7.10
CA ALA A 376 19.01 15.83 8.39
C ALA A 376 20.04 16.91 8.79
N VAL A 377 21.33 16.66 8.53
CA VAL A 377 22.40 17.63 8.73
C VAL A 377 22.27 18.82 7.78
N GLN A 378 22.02 18.57 6.49
CA GLN A 378 21.84 19.62 5.47
C GLN A 378 20.70 20.58 5.82
N HIS A 379 19.61 20.08 6.38
CA HIS A 379 18.48 20.89 6.84
C HIS A 379 18.76 21.59 8.19
N GLY A 380 19.89 21.34 8.82
CA GLY A 380 20.24 21.97 10.10
C GLY A 380 19.24 21.65 11.19
N LEU A 381 18.86 20.38 11.35
CA LEU A 381 17.96 19.97 12.43
C LEU A 381 18.55 20.32 13.81
N ASP A 382 17.72 20.73 14.75
CA ASP A 382 18.11 21.07 16.10
C ASP A 382 18.52 19.84 16.94
N GLY A 383 18.06 18.65 16.50
CA GLY A 383 18.50 17.37 17.07
C GLY A 383 18.00 16.16 16.28
N LEU A 384 18.80 15.07 16.38
CA LEU A 384 18.48 13.79 15.79
C LEU A 384 18.74 12.66 16.79
N VAL A 385 17.75 11.81 16.98
CA VAL A 385 17.92 10.52 17.66
C VAL A 385 17.86 9.41 16.61
N VAL A 386 18.83 8.53 16.60
CA VAL A 386 18.87 7.32 15.77
C VAL A 386 18.54 6.12 16.65
N VAL A 387 17.52 5.35 16.25
CA VAL A 387 17.07 4.12 16.93
C VAL A 387 17.55 2.93 16.12
N ASP A 388 18.76 2.50 16.39
CA ASP A 388 19.42 1.35 15.76
C ASP A 388 20.72 0.99 16.47
N ALA A 389 20.83 -0.28 16.92
CA ALA A 389 22.06 -0.80 17.58
C ALA A 389 23.11 -1.31 16.57
N GLY A 390 22.73 -1.50 15.30
CA GLY A 390 23.51 -2.12 14.25
C GLY A 390 24.41 -1.18 13.45
N ALA A 391 24.92 -1.69 12.34
CA ALA A 391 25.83 -0.97 11.44
C ALA A 391 25.15 0.22 10.75
N GLU A 392 23.85 0.16 10.50
CA GLU A 392 23.06 1.24 9.93
C GLU A 392 23.03 2.45 10.86
N GLY A 393 22.77 2.20 12.16
CA GLY A 393 22.82 3.25 13.18
C GLY A 393 24.21 3.87 13.33
N GLU A 394 25.27 3.08 13.20
CA GLU A 394 26.65 3.58 13.20
C GLU A 394 26.91 4.45 11.98
N ALA A 395 26.50 4.01 10.79
CA ALA A 395 26.66 4.77 9.56
C ALA A 395 25.92 6.12 9.59
N MET A 396 24.73 6.18 10.22
CA MET A 396 24.02 7.44 10.45
C MET A 396 24.75 8.32 11.48
N ALA A 397 25.29 7.73 12.56
CA ALA A 397 25.99 8.44 13.61
C ALA A 397 27.26 9.14 13.10
N GLU A 398 28.04 8.48 12.22
CA GLU A 398 29.22 9.06 11.58
C GLU A 398 28.91 10.39 10.89
N VAL A 399 27.77 10.48 10.22
CA VAL A 399 27.35 11.69 9.47
C VAL A 399 26.71 12.72 10.40
N ALA A 400 25.85 12.27 11.33
CA ALA A 400 25.06 13.13 12.18
C ALA A 400 25.82 13.71 13.39
N ALA A 401 27.06 13.28 13.65
CA ALA A 401 27.88 13.74 14.77
C ALA A 401 28.13 15.27 14.79
N SER A 402 27.94 15.95 13.66
CA SER A 402 28.06 17.41 13.53
C SER A 402 26.84 18.17 14.08
N LEU A 403 25.71 17.52 14.31
CA LEU A 403 24.53 18.15 14.90
C LEU A 403 24.76 18.51 16.37
N ALA A 404 24.23 19.66 16.77
CA ALA A 404 24.38 20.16 18.17
C ALA A 404 23.76 19.19 19.21
N ARG A 405 22.73 18.44 18.83
CA ARG A 405 22.10 17.42 19.65
C ARG A 405 21.97 16.14 18.82
N PHE A 406 22.74 15.17 19.20
CA PHE A 406 22.71 13.83 18.58
C PHE A 406 22.71 12.75 19.66
N ALA A 407 21.90 11.73 19.48
CA ALA A 407 21.91 10.51 20.29
C ALA A 407 21.66 9.28 19.41
N ARG A 408 22.32 8.17 19.75
CA ARG A 408 22.03 6.86 19.21
C ARG A 408 21.60 5.95 20.35
N VAL A 409 20.51 5.23 20.15
CA VAL A 409 19.89 4.34 21.14
C VAL A 409 19.47 3.02 20.49
N ASP A 410 19.32 1.98 21.31
CA ASP A 410 19.05 0.64 20.81
C ASP A 410 17.55 0.35 20.64
N THR A 411 16.69 1.09 21.34
CA THR A 411 15.24 0.84 21.33
C THR A 411 14.47 2.14 21.24
N PRO A 412 13.21 2.11 20.73
CA PRO A 412 12.35 3.28 20.71
C PRO A 412 12.18 3.96 22.08
N GLU A 413 12.03 3.15 23.14
CA GLU A 413 11.82 3.66 24.49
C GLU A 413 13.03 4.44 25.02
N ALA A 414 14.24 4.00 24.66
CA ALA A 414 15.48 4.68 25.09
C ALA A 414 15.62 6.08 24.48
N ALA A 415 14.92 6.38 23.37
CA ALA A 415 14.89 7.70 22.76
C ALA A 415 14.18 8.76 23.66
N ALA A 416 13.34 8.33 24.60
CA ALA A 416 12.63 9.24 25.48
C ALA A 416 13.57 10.09 26.35
N ALA A 417 14.68 9.53 26.84
CA ALA A 417 15.60 10.22 27.73
C ALA A 417 16.32 11.42 27.07
N PRO A 418 17.00 11.31 25.91
CA PRO A 418 17.57 12.45 25.23
C PRO A 418 16.50 13.47 24.82
N LEU A 419 15.34 13.03 24.32
CA LEU A 419 14.26 13.93 23.91
C LEU A 419 13.71 14.73 25.09
N ALA A 420 13.55 14.13 26.28
CA ALA A 420 13.11 14.85 27.48
C ALA A 420 14.07 15.99 27.89
N SER A 421 15.37 15.84 27.58
CA SER A 421 16.35 16.88 27.86
C SER A 421 16.45 17.98 26.80
N TRP A 422 15.95 17.73 25.58
CA TRP A 422 16.11 18.63 24.44
C TRP A 422 14.84 19.41 24.08
N LEU A 423 13.70 18.74 24.19
CA LEU A 423 12.42 19.28 23.73
C LEU A 423 11.86 20.34 24.67
N THR A 424 11.25 21.36 24.08
CA THR A 424 10.51 22.40 24.79
C THR A 424 9.19 22.70 24.04
N GLN A 425 8.31 23.43 24.66
CA GLN A 425 7.05 23.83 24.06
C GLN A 425 7.27 24.55 22.72
N GLY A 426 6.50 24.18 21.69
CA GLY A 426 6.55 24.75 20.34
C GLY A 426 7.47 24.00 19.39
N ASP A 427 8.22 22.98 19.87
CA ASP A 427 9.07 22.20 19.00
C ASP A 427 8.28 21.25 18.07
N VAL A 428 8.90 20.90 16.95
CA VAL A 428 8.37 19.92 16.00
C VAL A 428 9.24 18.66 16.00
N LEU A 429 8.62 17.50 16.14
CA LEU A 429 9.28 16.20 16.21
C LEU A 429 8.74 15.27 15.12
N LEU A 430 9.64 14.81 14.23
CA LEU A 430 9.35 13.75 13.24
C LEU A 430 9.71 12.38 13.84
N LEU A 431 8.81 11.40 13.70
CA LEU A 431 9.08 9.99 14.00
C LEU A 431 8.95 9.14 12.74
N LYS A 432 10.04 8.46 12.31
CA LYS A 432 10.00 7.61 11.12
C LYS A 432 10.97 6.43 11.20
N ALA A 433 10.44 5.22 11.00
CA ALA A 433 11.22 3.98 10.95
C ALA A 433 10.48 2.90 10.16
N SER A 434 11.19 1.84 9.79
CA SER A 434 10.54 0.63 9.27
C SER A 434 9.65 -0.02 10.32
N ARG A 435 8.60 -0.73 9.87
CA ARG A 435 7.58 -1.34 10.74
C ARG A 435 8.18 -2.23 11.85
N GLY A 436 9.27 -2.94 11.53
CA GLY A 436 9.94 -3.83 12.49
C GLY A 436 10.58 -3.12 13.70
N VAL A 437 10.84 -1.81 13.60
CA VAL A 437 11.38 -1.00 14.71
C VAL A 437 10.30 -0.70 15.75
N ALA A 438 9.02 -0.65 15.33
CA ALA A 438 7.87 -0.33 16.18
C ALA A 438 8.01 1.02 16.90
N LEU A 439 8.42 2.06 16.15
CA LEU A 439 8.75 3.39 16.69
C LEU A 439 7.54 4.11 17.33
N GLU A 440 6.32 3.71 17.01
CA GLU A 440 5.09 4.19 17.66
C GLU A 440 5.08 3.97 19.18
N ARG A 441 5.88 3.05 19.70
CA ARG A 441 6.05 2.76 21.15
C ARG A 441 6.67 3.94 21.91
N LEU A 442 7.36 4.85 21.20
CA LEU A 442 7.92 6.07 21.79
C LEU A 442 6.84 7.11 22.09
N ILE A 443 5.76 7.18 21.32
CA ILE A 443 4.75 8.27 21.40
C ILE A 443 4.20 8.47 22.83
N PRO A 444 3.76 7.43 23.56
CA PRO A 444 3.26 7.58 24.92
C PRO A 444 4.33 7.97 25.96
N LEU A 445 5.62 7.89 25.62
CA LEU A 445 6.75 8.19 26.49
C LEU A 445 7.33 9.60 26.27
N LEU A 446 6.81 10.33 25.30
CA LEU A 446 7.25 11.73 25.05
C LEU A 446 6.97 12.63 26.24
N PRO A 447 7.86 13.64 26.51
CA PRO A 447 7.72 14.50 27.67
C PRO A 447 6.41 15.29 27.65
N GLN A 448 5.86 15.52 28.82
CA GLN A 448 4.79 16.47 29.05
C GLN A 448 5.45 17.84 29.33
N LEU A 449 5.34 18.78 28.40
CA LEU A 449 6.04 20.08 28.41
C LEU A 449 5.14 21.22 28.88
#